data_ccb60fc2c847dda1e9ebf2b704dd822e
#
_entry.id   ccb60fc2c847dda1e9ebf2b704dd822e
#
_cell.length_a   1.000
_cell.length_b   1.000
_cell.length_c   1.000
_cell.angle_alpha   90.00
_cell.angle_beta   90.00
_cell.angle_gamma   90.00
#
_symmetry.space_group_name_H-M   'P 1'
#
loop_
_entity.id
_entity.type
_entity.pdbx_description
1 polymer ?
#
loop_
_entity_poly.entity_id
_entity_poly.type
_entity_poly.pdbx_seq_one_letter_code
_entity_poly.pdbx_strand_id
1 'polypeptide(L)'
;MKTKQALRAAVIASLLMFPLLAVPQGDERSRSAPQGDGRSRPADFDFISYFQGEAARMFPESVELRRQLHGFPEPCFQEKETAAFVASYLKKLGLDVATGIAGTGVKAVLRGGLPGPVVGLRADMDALPIEEATGLPFRSRNPGRMHACGHDAHMTHVLTAARMLSGVRDRLPGTVVFIFQPCEEGAPKKEKGGAERMIEAGILENPRLDALLALHVLPDLPAGRISLRPGAIMANVCWIYIHIQGKAAHGAFPHQGIDAIAVAASAITQFQTLISRSRDPGEKAVLSIGKISGGVRSNVIAENVDMEGTLRTFSEREEDRLLAGIGNILRGLETAFGVKAALEFEKVNPSVFNDARLHDLVLPVFQKMLGPDNVLAAEPLTIGEDFALYTRRLPSLLFFLGSGGGSPLHAPTFTVDEEILRTAPALLAGAAYAFLEREGRP
;
A
#
# COMPACT_ATOMS: atom_id res chain seq x y z
N MET A 1 -67.15 -11.09 21.29
CA MET A 1 -67.51 -12.52 21.22
C MET A 1 -66.57 -13.24 20.29
N LYS A 2 -65.86 -14.27 20.80
CA LYS A 2 -65.34 -15.47 20.12
C LYS A 2 -64.36 -15.21 18.94
N THR A 3 -63.22 -15.89 18.75
CA THR A 3 -62.45 -16.90 19.50
C THR A 3 -61.10 -17.05 18.78
N LYS A 4 -60.08 -17.23 19.57
CA LYS A 4 -58.80 -17.94 19.36
C LYS A 4 -58.74 -18.95 18.19
N GLN A 5 -57.58 -18.99 17.50
CA GLN A 5 -56.78 -20.22 17.55
C GLN A 5 -55.38 -20.01 16.97
N ALA A 6 -54.40 -20.44 17.74
CA ALA A 6 -53.00 -20.53 17.39
C ALA A 6 -52.74 -21.80 16.55
N LEU A 7 -51.82 -21.70 15.58
CA LEU A 7 -51.26 -22.90 14.95
C LEU A 7 -49.73 -22.90 15.14
N ARG A 8 -49.25 -23.81 15.98
CA ARG A 8 -47.84 -24.20 16.10
C ARG A 8 -47.53 -25.13 14.93
N ALA A 9 -46.51 -24.80 14.14
CA ALA A 9 -45.91 -25.74 13.20
C ALA A 9 -44.57 -26.22 13.75
N ALA A 10 -44.51 -27.55 13.94
CA ALA A 10 -43.31 -28.26 14.38
C ALA A 10 -42.29 -28.35 13.25
N VAL A 11 -41.01 -28.03 13.57
CA VAL A 11 -39.88 -28.31 12.71
C VAL A 11 -39.42 -29.74 12.98
N ILE A 12 -39.55 -30.58 11.98
CA ILE A 12 -39.01 -31.96 11.96
C ILE A 12 -37.55 -31.85 11.50
N ALA A 13 -36.63 -32.15 12.40
CA ALA A 13 -35.22 -32.33 12.08
C ALA A 13 -35.01 -33.72 11.47
N SER A 14 -34.71 -33.80 10.18
CA SER A 14 -34.23 -35.02 9.52
C SER A 14 -32.71 -35.08 9.64
N LEU A 15 -32.23 -35.93 10.56
CA LEU A 15 -30.83 -36.38 10.59
C LEU A 15 -30.59 -37.33 9.40
N LEU A 16 -29.85 -36.90 8.41
CA LEU A 16 -29.25 -37.80 7.44
C LEU A 16 -27.86 -38.22 7.97
N MET A 17 -27.80 -39.46 8.46
CA MET A 17 -26.58 -40.20 8.74
C MET A 17 -25.86 -40.51 7.41
N PHE A 18 -24.69 -39.92 7.20
CA PHE A 18 -23.73 -40.42 6.20
C PHE A 18 -22.79 -41.42 6.88
N PRO A 19 -22.49 -42.57 6.26
CA PRO A 19 -21.52 -43.49 6.82
C PRO A 19 -20.10 -42.96 6.72
N LEU A 20 -19.38 -43.02 7.84
CA LEU A 20 -17.92 -42.82 7.87
C LEU A 20 -17.24 -43.89 6.98
N LEU A 21 -16.74 -43.47 5.86
CA LEU A 21 -15.73 -44.24 5.11
C LEU A 21 -14.39 -44.13 5.86
N ALA A 22 -13.91 -45.26 6.35
CA ALA A 22 -12.62 -45.41 6.97
C ALA A 22 -11.51 -45.07 5.97
N VAL A 23 -10.72 -44.07 6.30
CA VAL A 23 -9.44 -43.74 5.59
C VAL A 23 -8.44 -44.79 6.02
N PRO A 24 -7.73 -45.47 5.09
CA PRO A 24 -6.67 -46.42 5.47
C PRO A 24 -5.50 -45.63 6.07
N GLN A 25 -5.07 -46.07 7.26
CA GLN A 25 -3.81 -45.66 7.86
C GLN A 25 -2.65 -46.09 6.94
N GLY A 26 -2.09 -45.15 6.19
CA GLY A 26 -0.87 -45.34 5.43
C GLY A 26 0.34 -45.29 6.36
N ASP A 27 1.11 -46.33 6.27
CA ASP A 27 2.38 -46.67 6.88
C ASP A 27 3.31 -45.42 7.08
N GLU A 28 3.61 -45.11 8.33
CA GLU A 28 4.65 -44.17 8.71
C GLU A 28 6.02 -44.76 8.36
N ARG A 29 6.40 -44.69 7.10
CA ARG A 29 7.81 -44.89 6.73
C ARG A 29 8.53 -43.56 6.99
N SER A 30 9.42 -43.63 7.98
CA SER A 30 10.44 -42.67 8.34
C SER A 30 11.00 -41.94 7.10
N ARG A 31 10.54 -40.68 6.87
CA ARG A 31 11.32 -39.76 6.04
C ARG A 31 12.46 -39.27 6.92
N SER A 32 13.64 -39.89 6.75
CA SER A 32 14.90 -39.36 7.23
C SER A 32 15.04 -37.93 6.68
N ALA A 33 15.07 -36.95 7.59
CA ALA A 33 15.47 -35.60 7.25
C ALA A 33 16.82 -35.65 6.52
N PRO A 34 17.05 -34.84 5.48
CA PRO A 34 18.34 -34.74 4.85
C PRO A 34 19.36 -34.31 5.94
N GLN A 35 20.37 -35.12 6.17
CA GLN A 35 21.48 -34.77 7.05
C GLN A 35 22.06 -33.46 6.52
N GLY A 36 21.97 -32.42 7.32
CA GLY A 36 22.55 -31.12 7.03
C GLY A 36 24.05 -31.30 6.82
N ASP A 37 24.51 -30.87 5.66
CA ASP A 37 25.95 -30.68 5.38
C ASP A 37 26.50 -29.78 6.49
N GLY A 38 27.46 -30.30 7.27
CA GLY A 38 27.98 -29.71 8.51
C GLY A 38 28.74 -28.38 8.34
N ARG A 39 28.21 -27.46 7.53
CA ARG A 39 28.67 -26.07 7.46
C ARG A 39 28.20 -25.34 8.69
N SER A 40 29.04 -25.29 9.72
CA SER A 40 28.83 -24.41 10.88
C SER A 40 28.68 -22.97 10.42
N ARG A 41 27.57 -22.30 10.85
CA ARG A 41 27.42 -20.85 10.70
C ARG A 41 28.67 -20.17 11.32
N PRO A 42 29.30 -19.20 10.62
CA PRO A 42 30.32 -18.38 11.27
C PRO A 42 29.66 -17.63 12.43
N ALA A 43 30.14 -17.86 13.64
CA ALA A 43 29.49 -17.39 14.88
C ALA A 43 29.43 -15.85 15.05
N ASP A 44 30.11 -15.04 14.23
CA ASP A 44 30.32 -13.61 14.47
C ASP A 44 30.24 -12.73 13.20
N PHE A 45 29.22 -12.92 12.34
CA PHE A 45 29.05 -11.98 11.24
C PHE A 45 28.26 -10.74 11.70
N ASP A 46 28.96 -9.62 11.91
CA ASP A 46 28.33 -8.32 12.16
C ASP A 46 27.73 -7.74 10.86
N PHE A 47 26.54 -8.22 10.52
CA PHE A 47 25.82 -7.79 9.30
C PHE A 47 25.48 -6.31 9.33
N ILE A 48 25.33 -5.70 10.50
CA ILE A 48 25.00 -4.28 10.67
C ILE A 48 26.16 -3.44 10.16
N SER A 49 27.35 -3.63 10.73
CA SER A 49 28.56 -2.91 10.28
C SER A 49 28.88 -3.20 8.82
N TYR A 50 28.69 -4.45 8.37
CA TYR A 50 28.90 -4.82 6.98
C TYR A 50 27.99 -4.02 6.03
N PHE A 51 26.65 -4.02 6.25
CA PHE A 51 25.73 -3.33 5.35
C PHE A 51 25.90 -1.83 5.39
N GLN A 52 26.21 -1.23 6.54
CA GLN A 52 26.54 0.20 6.62
C GLN A 52 27.81 0.53 5.82
N GLY A 53 28.85 -0.26 5.93
CA GLY A 53 30.10 -0.08 5.17
C GLY A 53 29.89 -0.24 3.66
N GLU A 54 29.12 -1.27 3.24
CA GLU A 54 28.82 -1.48 1.84
C GLU A 54 27.94 -0.38 1.24
N ALA A 55 26.93 0.11 1.97
CA ALA A 55 26.09 1.22 1.52
C ALA A 55 26.91 2.50 1.32
N ALA A 56 27.82 2.79 2.25
CA ALA A 56 28.74 3.93 2.11
C ALA A 56 29.68 3.77 0.89
N ARG A 57 30.20 2.57 0.67
CA ARG A 57 31.08 2.26 -0.48
C ARG A 57 30.32 2.36 -1.81
N MET A 58 29.06 1.92 -1.84
CA MET A 58 28.22 1.92 -3.05
C MET A 58 27.50 3.26 -3.30
N PHE A 59 27.61 4.22 -2.41
CA PHE A 59 26.89 5.48 -2.50
C PHE A 59 27.04 6.19 -3.86
N PRO A 60 28.25 6.35 -4.45
CA PRO A 60 28.37 6.99 -5.75
C PRO A 60 27.60 6.27 -6.85
N GLU A 61 27.58 4.95 -6.83
CA GLU A 61 26.80 4.12 -7.78
C GLU A 61 25.30 4.26 -7.52
N SER A 62 24.86 4.28 -6.27
CA SER A 62 23.45 4.48 -5.91
C SER A 62 22.93 5.84 -6.39
N VAL A 63 23.74 6.90 -6.30
CA VAL A 63 23.42 8.20 -6.86
C VAL A 63 23.23 8.13 -8.38
N GLU A 64 24.15 7.47 -9.08
CA GLU A 64 24.05 7.31 -10.53
C GLU A 64 22.84 6.49 -10.95
N LEU A 65 22.55 5.38 -10.24
CA LEU A 65 21.36 4.55 -10.46
C LEU A 65 20.07 5.38 -10.32
N ARG A 66 19.95 6.14 -9.23
CA ARG A 66 18.79 7.01 -9.00
C ARG A 66 18.62 8.03 -10.12
N ARG A 67 19.71 8.73 -10.48
CA ARG A 67 19.65 9.76 -11.52
C ARG A 67 19.30 9.20 -12.91
N GLN A 68 19.73 7.98 -13.21
CA GLN A 68 19.31 7.28 -14.43
C GLN A 68 17.82 6.99 -14.40
N LEU A 69 17.30 6.39 -13.31
CA LEU A 69 15.86 6.11 -13.16
C LEU A 69 15.02 7.37 -13.19
N HIS A 70 15.46 8.44 -12.49
CA HIS A 70 14.78 9.73 -12.48
C HIS A 70 14.67 10.37 -13.87
N GLY A 71 15.66 10.16 -14.73
CA GLY A 71 15.71 10.73 -16.08
C GLY A 71 14.70 10.12 -17.07
N PHE A 72 14.13 8.96 -16.78
CA PHE A 72 13.20 8.25 -17.66
C PHE A 72 11.93 7.78 -16.94
N PRO A 73 11.16 8.72 -16.36
CA PRO A 73 9.93 8.37 -15.65
C PRO A 73 8.86 7.86 -16.62
N GLU A 74 8.27 6.71 -16.31
CA GLU A 74 7.21 6.07 -17.07
C GLU A 74 5.98 5.89 -16.18
N PRO A 75 4.77 6.24 -16.66
CA PRO A 75 3.56 6.13 -15.84
C PRO A 75 3.05 4.68 -15.77
N CYS A 76 2.06 4.50 -14.92
CA CYS A 76 1.33 3.26 -14.65
C CYS A 76 1.18 2.34 -15.89
N PHE A 77 1.64 1.11 -15.78
CA PHE A 77 1.67 0.04 -16.80
C PHE A 77 2.41 0.41 -18.10
N GLN A 78 3.22 1.47 -18.09
CA GLN A 78 4.06 1.87 -19.20
C GLN A 78 5.57 1.81 -18.87
N GLU A 79 5.93 1.27 -17.71
CA GLU A 79 7.28 1.21 -17.10
C GLU A 79 8.19 0.20 -17.83
N LYS A 80 8.25 0.26 -19.17
CA LYS A 80 8.94 -0.76 -20.00
C LYS A 80 10.46 -0.62 -19.94
N GLU A 81 10.96 0.61 -20.10
CA GLU A 81 12.40 0.88 -20.03
C GLU A 81 12.89 0.74 -18.59
N THR A 82 12.12 1.23 -17.61
CA THR A 82 12.36 1.06 -16.18
C THR A 82 12.48 -0.42 -15.82
N ALA A 83 11.51 -1.25 -16.23
CA ALA A 83 11.52 -2.69 -15.98
C ALA A 83 12.71 -3.40 -16.63
N ALA A 84 13.05 -3.02 -17.87
CA ALA A 84 14.19 -3.57 -18.58
C ALA A 84 15.52 -3.20 -17.89
N PHE A 85 15.66 -1.97 -17.43
CA PHE A 85 16.80 -1.48 -16.67
C PHE A 85 16.99 -2.25 -15.36
N VAL A 86 15.93 -2.33 -14.55
CA VAL A 86 15.89 -3.09 -13.30
C VAL A 86 16.26 -4.55 -13.52
N ALA A 87 15.62 -5.21 -14.49
CA ALA A 87 15.89 -6.60 -14.80
C ALA A 87 17.34 -6.84 -15.27
N SER A 88 17.89 -5.92 -16.07
CA SER A 88 19.29 -5.99 -16.52
C SER A 88 20.26 -5.88 -15.34
N TYR A 89 20.02 -4.94 -14.42
CA TYR A 89 20.85 -4.78 -13.22
C TYR A 89 20.84 -6.04 -12.36
N LEU A 90 19.67 -6.60 -12.07
CA LEU A 90 19.52 -7.81 -11.25
C LEU A 90 20.14 -9.06 -11.89
N LYS A 91 20.03 -9.20 -13.22
CA LYS A 91 20.69 -10.28 -13.97
C LYS A 91 22.22 -10.21 -13.88
N LYS A 92 22.81 -9.01 -13.90
CA LYS A 92 24.26 -8.81 -13.70
C LYS A 92 24.74 -9.25 -12.33
N LEU A 93 23.87 -9.26 -11.31
CA LEU A 93 24.13 -9.80 -9.98
C LEU A 93 23.99 -11.34 -9.92
N GLY A 94 23.67 -12.00 -11.03
CA GLY A 94 23.47 -13.45 -11.08
C GLY A 94 22.20 -13.92 -10.37
N LEU A 95 21.16 -13.10 -10.35
CA LEU A 95 19.85 -13.45 -9.79
C LEU A 95 18.96 -14.12 -10.84
N ASP A 96 18.03 -14.95 -10.36
CA ASP A 96 16.96 -15.52 -11.18
C ASP A 96 15.87 -14.45 -11.38
N VAL A 97 15.71 -13.93 -12.59
CA VAL A 97 14.88 -12.74 -12.86
C VAL A 97 13.72 -13.08 -13.83
N ALA A 98 12.50 -12.87 -13.37
CA ALA A 98 11.28 -12.92 -14.16
C ALA A 98 10.76 -11.49 -14.43
N THR A 99 10.28 -11.23 -15.62
CA THR A 99 9.76 -9.94 -16.10
C THR A 99 8.37 -10.09 -16.68
N GLY A 100 7.66 -8.98 -16.89
CA GLY A 100 6.33 -8.98 -17.49
C GLY A 100 5.22 -9.41 -16.52
N ILE A 101 5.49 -9.47 -15.21
CA ILE A 101 4.49 -9.79 -14.20
C ILE A 101 3.54 -8.60 -14.10
N ALA A 102 2.23 -8.85 -14.21
CA ALA A 102 1.22 -7.78 -14.28
C ALA A 102 1.49 -6.71 -15.36
N GLY A 103 2.18 -7.08 -16.45
CA GLY A 103 2.55 -6.21 -17.55
C GLY A 103 4.02 -5.80 -17.54
N THR A 104 4.45 -4.98 -16.60
CA THR A 104 5.82 -4.45 -16.53
C THR A 104 6.57 -4.85 -15.24
N GLY A 105 5.92 -5.50 -14.29
CA GLY A 105 6.53 -5.90 -13.01
C GLY A 105 7.71 -6.85 -13.16
N VAL A 106 8.67 -6.74 -12.23
CA VAL A 106 9.89 -7.55 -12.20
C VAL A 106 10.02 -8.25 -10.85
N LYS A 107 10.38 -9.53 -10.87
CA LYS A 107 10.72 -10.35 -9.72
C LYS A 107 12.13 -10.88 -9.86
N ALA A 108 12.94 -10.78 -8.81
CA ALA A 108 14.24 -11.46 -8.78
C ALA A 108 14.39 -12.28 -7.51
N VAL A 109 15.09 -13.41 -7.60
CA VAL A 109 15.27 -14.33 -6.49
C VAL A 109 16.75 -14.53 -6.21
N LEU A 110 17.16 -14.21 -4.98
CA LEU A 110 18.48 -14.50 -4.42
C LEU A 110 18.35 -15.66 -3.43
N ARG A 111 18.78 -16.84 -3.85
CA ARG A 111 18.87 -18.02 -2.96
C ARG A 111 20.15 -17.93 -2.16
N GLY A 112 20.04 -17.95 -0.83
CA GLY A 112 21.18 -17.99 0.08
C GLY A 112 21.87 -19.36 0.10
N GLY A 113 23.07 -19.38 0.68
CA GLY A 113 23.87 -20.60 0.85
C GLY A 113 23.40 -21.50 2.00
N LEU A 114 22.52 -21.01 2.87
CA LEU A 114 21.98 -21.75 4.02
C LEU A 114 20.46 -21.88 3.89
N PRO A 115 19.85 -22.98 4.38
CA PRO A 115 18.40 -23.12 4.42
C PRO A 115 17.78 -22.07 5.35
N GLY A 116 16.54 -21.67 5.06
CA GLY A 116 15.82 -20.70 5.88
C GLY A 116 14.55 -20.20 5.19
N PRO A 117 13.90 -19.18 5.80
CA PRO A 117 12.66 -18.59 5.30
C PRO A 117 12.86 -17.73 4.05
N VAL A 118 11.78 -17.16 3.56
CA VAL A 118 11.76 -16.32 2.36
C VAL A 118 11.24 -14.93 2.71
N VAL A 119 12.04 -13.90 2.48
CA VAL A 119 11.65 -12.51 2.68
C VAL A 119 11.61 -11.75 1.36
N GLY A 120 10.56 -10.92 1.17
CA GLY A 120 10.45 -10.01 0.04
C GLY A 120 10.92 -8.59 0.39
N LEU A 121 11.53 -7.90 -0.58
CA LEU A 121 11.75 -6.46 -0.58
C LEU A 121 11.02 -5.86 -1.78
N ARG A 122 10.13 -4.87 -1.56
CA ARG A 122 9.32 -4.26 -2.62
C ARG A 122 9.72 -2.82 -2.86
N ALA A 123 9.79 -2.43 -4.13
CA ALA A 123 9.75 -1.06 -4.60
C ALA A 123 8.68 -0.91 -5.69
N ASP A 124 8.03 0.24 -5.73
CA ASP A 124 7.21 0.72 -6.83
C ASP A 124 8.06 1.27 -7.97
N MET A 125 7.51 1.36 -9.20
CA MET A 125 8.28 1.76 -10.39
C MET A 125 7.68 2.94 -11.15
N ASP A 126 6.39 3.17 -11.03
CA ASP A 126 5.67 4.12 -11.86
C ASP A 126 5.96 5.58 -11.49
N ALA A 127 5.68 6.46 -12.44
CA ALA A 127 5.83 7.90 -12.33
C ALA A 127 4.49 8.60 -12.57
N LEU A 128 4.42 9.86 -12.15
CA LEU A 128 3.23 10.69 -12.25
C LEU A 128 3.20 11.54 -13.52
N PRO A 129 2.02 11.86 -14.06
CA PRO A 129 1.85 12.77 -15.20
C PRO A 129 2.01 14.24 -14.77
N ILE A 130 3.22 14.60 -14.31
CA ILE A 130 3.57 15.92 -13.78
C ILE A 130 4.76 16.47 -14.58
N GLU A 131 4.67 17.73 -15.04
CA GLU A 131 5.82 18.41 -15.65
C GLU A 131 6.80 18.82 -14.55
N GLU A 132 8.02 18.34 -14.64
CA GLU A 132 9.03 18.58 -13.63
C GLU A 132 9.60 20.02 -13.68
N ALA A 133 9.62 20.67 -12.51
CA ALA A 133 10.11 22.02 -12.30
C ALA A 133 11.25 22.12 -11.27
N THR A 134 11.98 21.02 -11.03
CA THR A 134 13.08 20.98 -10.03
C THR A 134 14.32 21.77 -10.45
N GLY A 135 14.56 21.94 -11.75
CA GLY A 135 15.79 22.53 -12.27
C GLY A 135 17.04 21.63 -12.14
N LEU A 136 16.89 20.37 -11.75
CA LEU A 136 17.99 19.42 -11.58
C LEU A 136 18.68 19.11 -12.93
N PRO A 137 20.00 18.91 -12.95
CA PRO A 137 20.73 18.58 -14.18
C PRO A 137 20.36 17.20 -14.75
N PHE A 138 19.79 16.32 -13.92
CA PHE A 138 19.30 14.97 -14.27
C PHE A 138 17.77 14.87 -14.27
N ARG A 139 17.07 16.01 -14.37
CA ARG A 139 15.61 16.06 -14.45
C ARG A 139 15.06 15.13 -15.53
N SER A 140 13.79 14.83 -15.45
CA SER A 140 13.04 14.04 -16.43
C SER A 140 13.35 14.47 -17.87
N ARG A 141 13.58 13.49 -18.73
CA ARG A 141 13.72 13.64 -20.19
C ARG A 141 12.39 13.33 -20.92
N ASN A 142 11.38 12.88 -20.18
CA ASN A 142 10.04 12.57 -20.67
C ASN A 142 9.09 13.72 -20.32
N PRO A 143 8.78 14.66 -21.24
CA PRO A 143 7.92 15.80 -20.94
C PRO A 143 6.60 15.37 -20.31
N GLY A 144 6.13 16.13 -19.32
CA GLY A 144 4.89 15.85 -18.62
C GLY A 144 4.91 14.63 -17.68
N ARG A 145 6.09 14.11 -17.33
CA ARG A 145 6.24 12.94 -16.46
C ARG A 145 7.36 13.15 -15.47
N MET A 146 7.16 12.74 -14.22
CA MET A 146 8.12 12.94 -13.14
C MET A 146 7.97 11.86 -12.06
N HIS A 147 9.08 11.40 -11.47
CA HIS A 147 9.08 10.66 -10.21
C HIS A 147 8.85 11.61 -9.03
N ALA A 148 7.62 12.14 -8.91
CA ALA A 148 7.23 13.10 -7.88
C ALA A 148 6.80 12.45 -6.55
N CYS A 149 6.87 11.10 -6.45
CA CYS A 149 6.65 10.33 -5.23
C CYS A 149 7.92 9.63 -4.71
N GLY A 150 9.03 9.69 -5.47
CA GLY A 150 10.32 9.14 -5.05
C GLY A 150 10.54 7.67 -5.40
N HIS A 151 9.76 7.11 -6.32
CA HIS A 151 9.89 5.71 -6.73
C HIS A 151 11.24 5.40 -7.39
N ASP A 152 11.90 6.39 -8.00
CA ASP A 152 13.30 6.32 -8.45
C ASP A 152 14.27 6.03 -7.29
N ALA A 153 14.06 6.64 -6.12
CA ALA A 153 14.82 6.36 -4.91
C ALA A 153 14.44 4.99 -4.32
N HIS A 154 13.15 4.62 -4.28
CA HIS A 154 12.71 3.31 -3.77
C HIS A 154 13.33 2.17 -4.58
N MET A 155 13.28 2.24 -5.91
CA MET A 155 13.95 1.26 -6.78
C MET A 155 15.44 1.19 -6.50
N THR A 156 16.11 2.33 -6.39
CA THR A 156 17.54 2.41 -6.10
C THR A 156 17.89 1.76 -4.78
N HIS A 157 17.09 1.99 -3.73
CA HIS A 157 17.30 1.38 -2.42
C HIS A 157 17.25 -0.15 -2.50
N VAL A 158 16.25 -0.71 -3.20
CA VAL A 158 16.09 -2.15 -3.34
C VAL A 158 17.15 -2.75 -4.25
N LEU A 159 17.55 -2.08 -5.35
CA LEU A 159 18.64 -2.55 -6.23
C LEU A 159 19.97 -2.58 -5.50
N THR A 160 20.29 -1.55 -4.74
CA THR A 160 21.52 -1.50 -3.93
C THR A 160 21.51 -2.55 -2.82
N ALA A 161 20.36 -2.73 -2.12
CA ALA A 161 20.20 -3.81 -1.14
C ALA A 161 20.37 -5.19 -1.78
N ALA A 162 19.86 -5.40 -3.00
CA ALA A 162 20.05 -6.66 -3.74
C ALA A 162 21.53 -6.96 -3.99
N ARG A 163 22.30 -5.95 -4.37
CA ARG A 163 23.75 -6.10 -4.55
C ARG A 163 24.47 -6.42 -3.25
N MET A 164 24.14 -5.73 -2.17
CA MET A 164 24.73 -5.96 -0.85
C MET A 164 24.44 -7.37 -0.33
N LEU A 165 23.20 -7.82 -0.43
CA LEU A 165 22.78 -9.17 -0.03
C LEU A 165 23.42 -10.25 -0.91
N SER A 166 23.60 -9.99 -2.21
CA SER A 166 24.33 -10.89 -3.11
C SER A 166 25.80 -11.09 -2.69
N GLY A 167 26.42 -10.05 -2.12
CA GLY A 167 27.79 -10.12 -1.60
C GLY A 167 27.97 -11.06 -0.40
N VAL A 168 26.89 -11.36 0.32
CA VAL A 168 26.89 -12.30 1.47
C VAL A 168 26.09 -13.58 1.21
N ARG A 169 25.84 -13.91 -0.08
CA ARG A 169 25.01 -15.06 -0.49
C ARG A 169 25.33 -16.34 0.28
N ASP A 170 26.59 -16.70 0.41
CA ASP A 170 27.00 -17.96 1.07
C ASP A 170 26.68 -18.00 2.57
N ARG A 171 26.48 -16.83 3.19
CA ARG A 171 26.14 -16.68 4.62
C ARG A 171 24.66 -16.37 4.85
N LEU A 172 23.90 -16.15 3.76
CA LEU A 172 22.50 -15.77 3.84
C LEU A 172 21.64 -17.00 4.18
N PRO A 173 20.93 -17.01 5.31
CA PRO A 173 20.02 -18.10 5.65
C PRO A 173 18.66 -17.88 4.98
N GLY A 174 18.30 -18.73 4.01
CA GLY A 174 17.03 -18.62 3.29
C GLY A 174 17.13 -17.89 1.95
N THR A 175 16.06 -17.21 1.57
CA THR A 175 15.91 -16.61 0.23
C THR A 175 15.40 -15.17 0.34
N VAL A 176 15.94 -14.27 -0.49
CA VAL A 176 15.40 -12.92 -0.67
C VAL A 176 14.74 -12.80 -2.04
N VAL A 177 13.54 -12.27 -2.07
CA VAL A 177 12.79 -11.97 -3.30
C VAL A 177 12.69 -10.45 -3.46
N PHE A 178 13.17 -9.94 -4.56
CA PHE A 178 13.07 -8.52 -4.90
C PHE A 178 11.89 -8.33 -5.84
N ILE A 179 10.98 -7.43 -5.47
CA ILE A 179 9.74 -7.15 -6.18
C ILE A 179 9.75 -5.71 -6.63
N PHE A 180 9.66 -5.49 -7.94
CA PHE A 180 9.51 -4.16 -8.52
C PHE A 180 8.13 -4.09 -9.14
N GLN A 181 7.29 -3.30 -8.50
CA GLN A 181 5.86 -3.26 -8.76
C GLN A 181 5.52 -2.11 -9.70
N PRO A 182 4.73 -2.33 -10.77
CA PRO A 182 4.16 -1.27 -11.58
C PRO A 182 2.96 -0.62 -10.92
N CYS A 183 2.60 0.58 -11.34
CA CYS A 183 1.28 1.19 -11.15
C CYS A 183 0.80 1.20 -9.68
N GLU A 184 1.57 1.85 -8.81
CA GLU A 184 1.17 2.13 -7.41
C GLU A 184 0.26 3.36 -7.33
N GLU A 185 0.54 4.43 -8.10
CA GLU A 185 -0.11 5.74 -8.07
C GLU A 185 -1.58 5.74 -8.54
N GLY A 186 -2.08 4.58 -8.90
CA GLY A 186 -3.46 4.35 -9.27
C GLY A 186 -3.68 4.04 -10.74
N ALA A 187 -4.40 2.94 -10.97
CA ALA A 187 -4.86 2.53 -12.29
C ALA A 187 -6.00 3.43 -12.80
N PRO A 188 -6.26 3.45 -14.12
CA PRO A 188 -7.45 4.05 -14.67
C PRO A 188 -8.73 3.56 -13.97
N LYS A 189 -9.75 4.43 -13.87
CA LYS A 189 -11.02 4.10 -13.20
C LYS A 189 -11.57 2.74 -13.63
N LYS A 190 -11.91 1.90 -12.66
CA LYS A 190 -12.40 0.52 -12.80
C LYS A 190 -11.36 -0.50 -13.26
N GLU A 191 -10.09 -0.14 -13.34
CA GLU A 191 -9.01 -1.08 -13.56
C GLU A 191 -8.30 -1.43 -12.25
N LYS A 192 -7.72 -2.63 -12.20
CA LYS A 192 -6.94 -3.10 -11.05
C LYS A 192 -5.56 -2.44 -11.03
N GLY A 193 -5.13 -2.01 -9.86
CA GLY A 193 -3.80 -1.46 -9.61
C GLY A 193 -2.68 -2.50 -9.68
N GLY A 194 -1.46 -2.03 -9.51
CA GLY A 194 -0.26 -2.85 -9.66
C GLY A 194 -0.17 -3.99 -8.65
N ALA A 195 -0.34 -3.70 -7.37
CA ALA A 195 -0.28 -4.73 -6.32
C ALA A 195 -1.34 -5.83 -6.53
N GLU A 196 -2.59 -5.47 -6.87
CA GLU A 196 -3.66 -6.44 -7.09
C GLU A 196 -3.30 -7.37 -8.26
N ARG A 197 -2.88 -6.81 -9.40
CA ARG A 197 -2.49 -7.59 -10.58
C ARG A 197 -1.27 -8.46 -10.31
N MET A 198 -0.29 -7.98 -9.54
CA MET A 198 0.88 -8.79 -9.17
C MET A 198 0.51 -9.95 -8.24
N ILE A 199 -0.38 -9.73 -7.28
CA ILE A 199 -0.89 -10.80 -6.39
C ILE A 199 -1.63 -11.86 -7.21
N GLU A 200 -2.50 -11.45 -8.14
CA GLU A 200 -3.21 -12.36 -9.05
C GLU A 200 -2.26 -13.15 -9.96
N ALA A 201 -1.16 -12.52 -10.37
CA ALA A 201 -0.09 -13.19 -11.13
C ALA A 201 0.81 -14.12 -10.27
N GLY A 202 0.53 -14.27 -8.97
CA GLY A 202 1.25 -15.16 -8.08
C GLY A 202 2.61 -14.64 -7.62
N ILE A 203 2.79 -13.32 -7.50
CA ILE A 203 4.07 -12.71 -7.09
C ILE A 203 4.56 -13.21 -5.72
N LEU A 204 3.63 -13.56 -4.84
CA LEU A 204 3.90 -14.04 -3.47
C LEU A 204 4.30 -15.52 -3.41
N GLU A 205 4.23 -16.21 -4.54
CA GLU A 205 4.51 -17.64 -4.66
C GLU A 205 5.79 -17.89 -5.48
N ASN A 206 6.33 -19.08 -5.39
CA ASN A 206 7.47 -19.59 -6.18
C ASN A 206 8.76 -18.73 -6.14
N PRO A 207 9.44 -18.56 -4.97
CA PRO A 207 9.12 -19.18 -3.69
C PRO A 207 8.00 -18.43 -2.95
N ARG A 208 7.25 -19.13 -2.10
CA ARG A 208 6.26 -18.50 -1.22
C ARG A 208 6.96 -17.61 -0.20
N LEU A 209 6.49 -16.39 -0.06
CA LEU A 209 7.03 -15.42 0.89
C LEU A 209 6.50 -15.68 2.30
N ASP A 210 7.39 -15.57 3.29
CA ASP A 210 7.05 -15.61 4.72
C ASP A 210 6.86 -14.20 5.28
N ALA A 211 7.52 -13.18 4.69
CA ALA A 211 7.35 -11.78 5.03
C ALA A 211 7.67 -10.86 3.83
N LEU A 212 7.15 -9.62 3.88
CA LEU A 212 7.43 -8.58 2.87
C LEU A 212 7.75 -7.25 3.55
N LEU A 213 8.84 -6.62 3.11
CA LEU A 213 9.30 -5.33 3.60
C LEU A 213 9.27 -4.29 2.48
N ALA A 214 8.91 -3.06 2.82
CA ALA A 214 8.98 -1.91 1.93
C ALA A 214 9.38 -0.65 2.70
N LEU A 215 9.83 0.37 2.00
CA LEU A 215 9.97 1.71 2.53
C LEU A 215 9.31 2.73 1.58
N HIS A 216 8.88 3.85 2.14
CA HIS A 216 8.44 5.00 1.37
C HIS A 216 9.14 6.27 1.87
N VAL A 217 9.58 7.12 0.97
CA VAL A 217 10.17 8.42 1.34
C VAL A 217 9.10 9.39 1.82
N LEU A 218 9.43 10.22 2.81
CA LEU A 218 8.50 11.18 3.40
C LEU A 218 9.17 12.55 3.55
N PRO A 219 8.69 13.60 2.84
CA PRO A 219 9.30 14.94 2.86
C PRO A 219 9.30 15.62 4.22
N ASP A 220 8.25 15.40 5.02
CA ASP A 220 8.07 16.01 6.34
C ASP A 220 9.02 15.45 7.40
N LEU A 221 9.72 14.38 7.08
CA LEU A 221 10.72 13.77 7.95
C LEU A 221 12.12 14.20 7.50
N PRO A 222 13.00 14.67 8.41
CA PRO A 222 14.39 15.01 8.06
C PRO A 222 15.15 13.84 7.44
N ALA A 223 16.01 14.13 6.46
CA ALA A 223 16.86 13.10 5.84
C ALA A 223 17.66 12.32 6.88
N GLY A 224 17.79 11.01 6.68
CA GLY A 224 18.49 10.11 7.60
C GLY A 224 17.69 9.67 8.82
N ARG A 225 16.48 10.20 9.05
CA ARG A 225 15.53 9.69 10.03
C ARG A 225 14.55 8.74 9.39
N ILE A 226 14.07 7.79 10.19
CA ILE A 226 12.98 6.91 9.79
C ILE A 226 11.85 6.97 10.80
N SER A 227 10.65 6.62 10.36
CA SER A 227 9.54 6.40 11.29
C SER A 227 8.78 5.13 10.92
N LEU A 228 8.37 4.38 11.94
CA LEU A 228 7.61 3.15 11.80
C LEU A 228 6.71 2.94 13.01
N ARG A 229 5.69 2.12 12.85
CA ARG A 229 4.78 1.70 13.93
C ARG A 229 4.17 0.35 13.61
N PRO A 230 3.76 -0.45 14.59
CA PRO A 230 2.88 -1.60 14.37
C PRO A 230 1.44 -1.14 14.13
N GLY A 231 0.65 -1.96 13.43
CA GLY A 231 -0.74 -1.65 13.11
C GLY A 231 -0.89 -0.72 11.92
N ALA A 232 -2.01 0.00 11.86
CA ALA A 232 -2.32 0.88 10.75
C ALA A 232 -1.34 2.06 10.65
N ILE A 233 -0.69 2.24 9.49
CA ILE A 233 0.28 3.32 9.23
C ILE A 233 -0.19 4.27 8.12
N MET A 234 -0.99 3.77 7.15
CA MET A 234 -1.63 4.56 6.09
C MET A 234 -3.11 4.20 6.00
N ALA A 235 -3.93 5.09 5.45
CA ALA A 235 -5.39 4.99 5.52
C ALA A 235 -5.99 4.03 4.50
N ASN A 236 -7.20 3.53 4.80
CA ASN A 236 -8.14 3.04 3.78
C ASN A 236 -8.47 4.17 2.82
N VAL A 237 -8.61 3.87 1.56
CA VAL A 237 -9.04 4.78 0.50
C VAL A 237 -10.37 4.33 -0.06
N CYS A 238 -11.39 5.18 0.08
CA CYS A 238 -12.69 4.92 -0.51
C CYS A 238 -13.16 6.15 -1.29
N TRP A 239 -13.47 5.98 -2.56
CA TRP A 239 -14.16 6.99 -3.38
C TRP A 239 -15.65 6.92 -3.14
N ILE A 240 -16.32 8.07 -3.06
CA ILE A 240 -17.75 8.18 -2.90
C ILE A 240 -18.35 9.02 -4.01
N TYR A 241 -19.50 8.58 -4.53
CA TYR A 241 -20.27 9.23 -5.56
C TYR A 241 -21.70 9.36 -5.07
N ILE A 242 -22.26 10.58 -5.08
CA ILE A 242 -23.59 10.85 -4.57
C ILE A 242 -24.36 11.56 -5.67
N HIS A 243 -25.53 11.04 -6.01
CA HIS A 243 -26.48 11.66 -6.90
C HIS A 243 -27.74 12.06 -6.14
N ILE A 244 -28.19 13.30 -6.29
CA ILE A 244 -29.45 13.82 -5.71
C ILE A 244 -30.35 14.30 -6.85
N GLN A 245 -31.53 13.69 -6.96
CA GLN A 245 -32.56 14.04 -7.92
C GLN A 245 -33.73 14.67 -7.22
N GLY A 246 -34.01 15.91 -7.57
CA GLY A 246 -35.19 16.69 -7.18
C GLY A 246 -36.18 16.83 -8.34
N LYS A 247 -36.73 18.05 -8.49
CA LYS A 247 -37.69 18.40 -9.55
C LYS A 247 -37.45 19.83 -10.00
N ALA A 248 -37.25 20.03 -11.31
CA ALA A 248 -37.10 21.35 -11.88
C ALA A 248 -38.38 22.20 -11.76
N ALA A 249 -38.21 23.50 -11.57
CA ALA A 249 -39.27 24.49 -11.58
C ALA A 249 -38.70 25.88 -11.88
N HIS A 250 -39.57 26.85 -12.14
CA HIS A 250 -39.14 28.23 -12.27
C HIS A 250 -38.61 28.76 -10.91
N GLY A 251 -37.45 29.42 -10.90
CA GLY A 251 -36.79 29.87 -9.67
C GLY A 251 -37.63 30.81 -8.78
N ALA A 252 -38.61 31.54 -9.36
CA ALA A 252 -39.56 32.37 -8.61
C ALA A 252 -40.75 31.57 -8.04
N PHE A 253 -40.91 30.29 -8.39
CA PHE A 253 -41.99 29.42 -7.92
C PHE A 253 -41.42 28.13 -7.29
N PRO A 254 -40.54 28.21 -6.24
CA PRO A 254 -39.85 27.06 -5.67
C PRO A 254 -40.79 25.98 -5.11
N HIS A 255 -42.01 26.34 -4.71
CA HIS A 255 -43.04 25.42 -4.21
C HIS A 255 -43.58 24.45 -5.26
N GLN A 256 -43.24 24.63 -6.55
CA GLN A 256 -43.63 23.73 -7.65
C GLN A 256 -42.53 22.72 -8.00
N GLY A 257 -41.31 22.89 -7.43
CA GLY A 257 -40.15 22.05 -7.61
C GLY A 257 -39.66 21.39 -6.32
N ILE A 258 -38.52 20.69 -6.43
CA ILE A 258 -37.74 20.16 -5.31
C ILE A 258 -36.27 20.50 -5.61
N ASP A 259 -35.69 21.38 -4.80
CA ASP A 259 -34.35 21.95 -5.07
C ASP A 259 -33.21 20.99 -4.67
N ALA A 260 -32.66 20.33 -5.65
CA ALA A 260 -31.54 19.40 -5.44
C ALA A 260 -30.27 20.11 -4.90
N ILE A 261 -30.03 21.39 -5.26
CA ILE A 261 -28.87 22.15 -4.76
C ILE A 261 -29.03 22.44 -3.26
N ALA A 262 -30.20 22.88 -2.81
CA ALA A 262 -30.44 23.14 -1.40
C ALA A 262 -30.30 21.86 -0.55
N VAL A 263 -30.79 20.73 -1.07
CA VAL A 263 -30.64 19.42 -0.40
C VAL A 263 -29.18 18.95 -0.38
N ALA A 264 -28.43 19.13 -1.46
CA ALA A 264 -27.00 18.80 -1.51
C ALA A 264 -26.19 19.61 -0.50
N ALA A 265 -26.44 20.90 -0.36
CA ALA A 265 -25.81 21.73 0.65
C ALA A 265 -26.12 21.25 2.08
N SER A 266 -27.36 20.85 2.35
CA SER A 266 -27.76 20.23 3.63
C SER A 266 -27.05 18.90 3.85
N ALA A 267 -26.92 18.05 2.83
CA ALA A 267 -26.20 16.77 2.91
C ALA A 267 -24.74 16.99 3.32
N ILE A 268 -24.01 17.89 2.66
CA ILE A 268 -22.61 18.21 2.97
C ILE A 268 -22.46 18.63 4.44
N THR A 269 -23.33 19.50 4.93
CA THR A 269 -23.29 19.96 6.33
C THR A 269 -23.52 18.80 7.31
N GLN A 270 -24.46 17.90 7.01
CA GLN A 270 -24.73 16.74 7.85
C GLN A 270 -23.58 15.71 7.80
N PHE A 271 -22.90 15.54 6.67
CA PHE A 271 -21.70 14.70 6.57
C PHE A 271 -20.58 15.21 7.49
N GLN A 272 -20.37 16.53 7.60
CA GLN A 272 -19.40 17.08 8.55
C GLN A 272 -19.82 16.81 10.01
N THR A 273 -21.12 16.84 10.29
CA THR A 273 -21.65 16.49 11.61
C THR A 273 -21.44 14.99 11.91
N LEU A 274 -21.63 14.11 10.93
CA LEU A 274 -21.33 12.68 11.06
C LEU A 274 -19.87 12.45 11.49
N ILE A 275 -18.90 13.09 10.81
CA ILE A 275 -17.47 12.98 11.15
C ILE A 275 -17.17 13.56 12.52
N SER A 276 -17.72 14.74 12.86
CA SER A 276 -17.33 15.43 14.11
C SER A 276 -18.08 14.94 15.34
N ARG A 277 -19.31 14.36 15.22
CA ARG A 277 -20.20 14.06 16.34
C ARG A 277 -20.56 12.59 16.52
N SER A 278 -20.42 11.78 15.45
CA SER A 278 -20.79 10.36 15.54
C SER A 278 -19.58 9.43 15.55
N ARG A 279 -18.40 9.92 15.22
CA ARG A 279 -17.15 9.15 15.22
C ARG A 279 -16.61 8.98 16.64
N ASP A 280 -15.98 7.84 16.93
CA ASP A 280 -15.19 7.67 18.15
C ASP A 280 -14.02 8.68 18.14
N PRO A 281 -13.81 9.47 19.19
CA PRO A 281 -12.69 10.43 19.23
C PRO A 281 -11.30 9.80 19.03
N GLY A 282 -11.12 8.54 19.39
CA GLY A 282 -9.87 7.80 19.20
C GLY A 282 -9.62 7.33 17.76
N GLU A 283 -10.67 7.26 16.91
CA GLU A 283 -10.53 6.89 15.51
C GLU A 283 -10.20 8.14 14.67
N LYS A 284 -9.36 7.97 13.64
CA LYS A 284 -9.06 9.05 12.66
C LYS A 284 -9.88 8.82 11.40
N ALA A 285 -10.52 9.85 10.87
CA ALA A 285 -11.21 9.80 9.58
C ALA A 285 -11.23 11.17 8.90
N VAL A 286 -11.21 11.16 7.56
CA VAL A 286 -11.39 12.34 6.72
C VAL A 286 -12.46 12.03 5.68
N LEU A 287 -13.46 12.89 5.59
CA LEU A 287 -14.48 12.88 4.54
C LEU A 287 -14.46 14.22 3.80
N SER A 288 -14.12 14.18 2.53
CA SER A 288 -14.08 15.37 1.67
C SER A 288 -15.00 15.19 0.47
N ILE A 289 -15.82 16.19 0.20
CA ILE A 289 -16.50 16.34 -1.09
C ILE A 289 -15.65 17.28 -1.92
N GLY A 290 -14.94 16.72 -2.90
CA GLY A 290 -13.99 17.47 -3.73
C GLY A 290 -14.61 18.07 -4.99
N LYS A 291 -15.76 17.54 -5.42
CA LYS A 291 -16.46 18.02 -6.62
C LYS A 291 -17.97 18.01 -6.39
N ILE A 292 -18.63 19.07 -6.85
CA ILE A 292 -20.08 19.18 -6.89
C ILE A 292 -20.48 19.84 -8.20
N SER A 293 -21.50 19.31 -8.87
CA SER A 293 -22.06 19.90 -10.09
C SER A 293 -23.56 19.73 -10.12
N GLY A 294 -24.28 20.78 -10.58
CA GLY A 294 -25.74 20.74 -10.66
C GLY A 294 -26.35 22.04 -11.17
N GLY A 295 -27.61 21.95 -11.59
CA GLY A 295 -28.36 23.08 -12.16
C GLY A 295 -27.95 23.42 -13.60
N VAL A 296 -28.80 24.19 -14.28
CA VAL A 296 -28.64 24.58 -15.70
C VAL A 296 -28.69 26.10 -15.93
N ARG A 297 -29.43 26.85 -15.12
CA ARG A 297 -29.55 28.31 -15.18
C ARG A 297 -29.94 28.89 -13.82
N SER A 298 -29.55 30.13 -13.58
CA SER A 298 -29.78 30.84 -12.31
C SER A 298 -31.26 31.02 -11.93
N ASN A 299 -32.17 30.99 -12.90
CA ASN A 299 -33.63 31.17 -12.68
C ASN A 299 -34.41 29.85 -12.80
N VAL A 300 -33.74 28.70 -12.70
CA VAL A 300 -34.35 27.36 -12.74
C VAL A 300 -33.91 26.58 -11.49
N ILE A 301 -34.89 26.05 -10.74
CA ILE A 301 -34.63 25.10 -9.64
C ILE A 301 -33.91 23.88 -10.20
N ALA A 302 -32.79 23.53 -9.61
CA ALA A 302 -31.97 22.40 -10.06
C ALA A 302 -32.67 21.05 -9.81
N GLU A 303 -32.79 20.25 -10.86
CA GLU A 303 -33.32 18.88 -10.74
C GLU A 303 -32.29 17.89 -10.28
N ASN A 304 -31.03 18.04 -10.71
CA ASN A 304 -29.97 17.05 -10.42
C ASN A 304 -28.75 17.75 -9.84
N VAL A 305 -28.11 17.07 -8.88
CA VAL A 305 -26.80 17.40 -8.34
C VAL A 305 -25.98 16.12 -8.20
N ASP A 306 -24.74 16.14 -8.72
CA ASP A 306 -23.74 15.11 -8.56
C ASP A 306 -22.62 15.60 -7.65
N MET A 307 -22.19 14.75 -6.72
CA MET A 307 -21.07 15.01 -5.82
C MET A 307 -20.08 13.86 -5.90
N GLU A 308 -18.80 14.18 -5.92
CA GLU A 308 -17.70 13.19 -5.83
C GLU A 308 -16.83 13.55 -4.62
N GLY A 309 -16.43 12.52 -3.87
CA GLY A 309 -15.65 12.72 -2.66
C GLY A 309 -14.75 11.54 -2.32
N THR A 310 -14.05 11.65 -1.20
CA THR A 310 -13.19 10.60 -0.68
C THR A 310 -13.40 10.44 0.83
N LEU A 311 -13.41 9.19 1.27
CA LEU A 311 -13.40 8.80 2.67
C LEU A 311 -12.08 8.12 2.99
N ARG A 312 -11.41 8.57 4.06
CA ARG A 312 -10.18 7.99 4.60
C ARG A 312 -10.43 7.54 6.03
N THR A 313 -10.05 6.31 6.34
CA THR A 313 -10.18 5.72 7.69
C THR A 313 -8.99 4.79 7.96
N PHE A 314 -8.87 4.27 9.17
CA PHE A 314 -7.78 3.35 9.54
C PHE A 314 -8.28 1.97 9.97
N SER A 315 -9.60 1.76 9.93
CA SER A 315 -10.22 0.46 10.14
C SER A 315 -11.42 0.27 9.21
N GLU A 316 -11.65 -0.96 8.75
CA GLU A 316 -12.82 -1.30 7.93
C GLU A 316 -14.11 -1.09 8.69
N ARG A 317 -14.11 -1.38 10.00
CA ARG A 317 -15.28 -1.15 10.87
C ARG A 317 -15.73 0.31 10.82
N GLU A 318 -14.78 1.25 10.93
CA GLU A 318 -15.08 2.68 10.89
C GLU A 318 -15.49 3.14 9.50
N GLU A 319 -14.86 2.60 8.46
CA GLU A 319 -15.25 2.85 7.07
C GLU A 319 -16.70 2.46 6.82
N ASP A 320 -17.08 1.21 7.14
CA ASP A 320 -18.43 0.69 6.98
C ASP A 320 -19.45 1.48 7.79
N ARG A 321 -19.10 1.86 9.01
CA ARG A 321 -19.94 2.68 9.88
C ARG A 321 -20.21 4.06 9.27
N LEU A 322 -19.19 4.72 8.72
CA LEU A 322 -19.32 6.03 8.11
C LEU A 322 -20.09 5.97 6.78
N LEU A 323 -19.84 4.96 5.94
CA LEU A 323 -20.61 4.73 4.72
C LEU A 323 -22.09 4.49 5.02
N ALA A 324 -22.39 3.70 6.03
CA ALA A 324 -23.77 3.51 6.49
C ALA A 324 -24.39 4.81 7.02
N GLY A 325 -23.61 5.62 7.74
CA GLY A 325 -24.01 6.94 8.24
C GLY A 325 -24.35 7.92 7.10
N ILE A 326 -23.53 7.97 6.06
CA ILE A 326 -23.81 8.76 4.84
C ILE A 326 -25.13 8.31 4.21
N GLY A 327 -25.32 7.00 4.03
CA GLY A 327 -26.56 6.44 3.50
C GLY A 327 -27.79 6.77 4.36
N ASN A 328 -27.66 6.76 5.70
CA ASN A 328 -28.73 7.15 6.61
C ASN A 328 -29.13 8.62 6.45
N ILE A 329 -28.14 9.51 6.32
CA ILE A 329 -28.39 10.95 6.10
C ILE A 329 -29.14 11.14 4.78
N LEU A 330 -28.70 10.50 3.71
CA LEU A 330 -29.37 10.59 2.40
C LEU A 330 -30.82 10.12 2.48
N ARG A 331 -31.11 8.97 3.13
CA ARG A 331 -32.50 8.52 3.36
C ARG A 331 -33.32 9.48 4.20
N GLY A 332 -32.71 10.14 5.18
CA GLY A 332 -33.36 11.18 5.95
C GLY A 332 -33.76 12.39 5.07
N LEU A 333 -32.90 12.80 4.15
CA LEU A 333 -33.15 13.88 3.20
C LEU A 333 -34.22 13.51 2.16
N GLU A 334 -34.24 12.26 1.69
CA GLU A 334 -35.32 11.75 0.84
C GLU A 334 -36.70 11.91 1.52
N THR A 335 -36.77 11.49 2.79
CA THR A 335 -37.99 11.58 3.58
C THR A 335 -38.41 13.03 3.85
N ALA A 336 -37.44 13.91 4.15
CA ALA A 336 -37.73 15.30 4.53
C ALA A 336 -38.08 16.20 3.34
N PHE A 337 -37.43 15.99 2.19
CA PHE A 337 -37.51 16.89 1.05
C PHE A 337 -38.16 16.29 -0.21
N GLY A 338 -38.39 14.96 -0.23
CA GLY A 338 -38.98 14.26 -1.38
C GLY A 338 -38.03 14.11 -2.57
N VAL A 339 -36.73 14.27 -2.38
CA VAL A 339 -35.68 13.94 -3.38
C VAL A 339 -35.53 12.43 -3.50
N LYS A 340 -34.85 11.97 -4.58
CA LYS A 340 -34.20 10.66 -4.61
C LYS A 340 -32.70 10.85 -4.45
N ALA A 341 -32.06 10.05 -3.63
CA ALA A 341 -30.62 10.12 -3.40
C ALA A 341 -29.97 8.75 -3.52
N ALA A 342 -28.88 8.66 -4.28
CA ALA A 342 -28.08 7.44 -4.43
C ALA A 342 -26.66 7.67 -3.91
N LEU A 343 -26.12 6.66 -3.23
CA LEU A 343 -24.72 6.58 -2.83
C LEU A 343 -24.10 5.38 -3.54
N GLU A 344 -23.08 5.65 -4.33
CA GLU A 344 -22.15 4.64 -4.84
C GLU A 344 -20.78 4.87 -4.19
N PHE A 345 -20.04 3.82 -3.95
CA PHE A 345 -18.68 3.93 -3.42
C PHE A 345 -17.78 2.83 -3.96
N GLU A 346 -16.47 3.12 -3.99
CA GLU A 346 -15.44 2.20 -4.43
C GLU A 346 -14.33 2.16 -3.35
N LYS A 347 -14.16 1.00 -2.71
CA LYS A 347 -13.05 0.74 -1.79
C LYS A 347 -11.81 0.42 -2.62
N VAL A 348 -10.86 1.36 -2.68
CA VAL A 348 -9.67 1.29 -3.55
C VAL A 348 -8.57 0.51 -2.87
N ASN A 349 -8.11 1.00 -1.71
CA ASN A 349 -7.06 0.37 -0.93
C ASN A 349 -7.51 0.21 0.52
N PRO A 350 -7.22 -0.93 1.17
CA PRO A 350 -7.32 -1.02 2.62
C PRO A 350 -6.20 -0.20 3.29
N SER A 351 -6.22 -0.09 4.62
CA SER A 351 -5.12 0.48 5.41
C SER A 351 -3.87 -0.38 5.27
N VAL A 352 -2.70 0.25 5.09
CA VAL A 352 -1.41 -0.44 5.28
C VAL A 352 -1.27 -0.79 6.74
N PHE A 353 -1.21 -2.10 7.00
CA PHE A 353 -1.17 -2.63 8.36
C PHE A 353 0.14 -3.38 8.61
N ASN A 354 1.03 -2.77 9.40
CA ASN A 354 2.32 -3.36 9.76
C ASN A 354 2.17 -4.47 10.79
N ASP A 355 2.78 -5.61 10.50
CA ASP A 355 2.85 -6.74 11.44
C ASP A 355 3.70 -6.37 12.68
N ALA A 356 3.14 -6.60 13.88
CA ALA A 356 3.80 -6.23 15.12
C ALA A 356 5.08 -7.04 15.39
N ARG A 357 5.12 -8.32 14.98
CA ARG A 357 6.30 -9.18 15.17
C ARG A 357 7.44 -8.72 14.26
N LEU A 358 7.15 -8.34 13.01
CA LEU A 358 8.14 -7.75 12.10
C LEU A 358 8.64 -6.41 12.63
N HIS A 359 7.76 -5.56 13.13
CA HIS A 359 8.13 -4.30 13.77
C HIS A 359 9.12 -4.53 14.91
N ASP A 360 8.80 -5.41 15.85
CA ASP A 360 9.62 -5.71 17.02
C ASP A 360 10.95 -6.39 16.66
N LEU A 361 11.00 -7.06 15.51
CA LEU A 361 12.21 -7.67 14.98
C LEU A 361 13.15 -6.61 14.38
N VAL A 362 12.63 -5.70 13.55
CA VAL A 362 13.47 -4.75 12.80
C VAL A 362 13.82 -3.49 13.59
N LEU A 363 13.00 -3.09 14.56
CA LEU A 363 13.21 -1.88 15.37
C LEU A 363 14.59 -1.83 16.03
N PRO A 364 15.07 -2.88 16.73
CA PRO A 364 16.42 -2.87 17.31
C PRO A 364 17.55 -2.80 16.27
N VAL A 365 17.33 -3.37 15.08
CA VAL A 365 18.29 -3.30 13.96
C VAL A 365 18.43 -1.85 13.48
N PHE A 366 17.29 -1.19 13.27
CA PHE A 366 17.26 0.21 12.84
C PHE A 366 17.86 1.15 13.89
N GLN A 367 17.52 0.95 15.17
CA GLN A 367 18.11 1.71 16.28
C GLN A 367 19.63 1.53 16.39
N LYS A 368 20.13 0.33 16.13
CA LYS A 368 21.58 0.06 16.12
C LYS A 368 22.28 0.71 14.91
N MET A 369 21.60 0.78 13.75
CA MET A 369 22.14 1.39 12.54
C MET A 369 22.15 2.92 12.58
N LEU A 370 21.08 3.53 13.11
CA LEU A 370 20.85 4.98 13.02
C LEU A 370 21.05 5.73 14.34
N GLY A 371 21.09 5.00 15.45
CA GLY A 371 20.88 5.56 16.78
C GLY A 371 19.38 5.72 17.12
N PRO A 372 18.99 5.53 18.39
CA PRO A 372 17.59 5.52 18.80
C PRO A 372 16.83 6.83 18.49
N ASP A 373 17.50 7.97 18.54
CA ASP A 373 16.91 9.29 18.31
C ASP A 373 16.51 9.54 16.83
N ASN A 374 17.00 8.70 15.92
CA ASN A 374 16.69 8.78 14.49
C ASN A 374 15.63 7.76 14.04
N VAL A 375 15.11 6.96 14.98
CA VAL A 375 14.06 5.95 14.74
C VAL A 375 12.81 6.35 15.51
N LEU A 376 11.86 6.97 14.83
CA LEU A 376 10.70 7.60 15.45
C LEU A 376 9.47 6.68 15.37
N ALA A 377 8.54 6.85 16.31
CA ALA A 377 7.21 6.27 16.18
C ALA A 377 6.43 7.03 15.09
N ALA A 378 5.94 6.33 14.09
CA ALA A 378 5.17 6.96 13.01
C ALA A 378 3.77 7.36 13.48
N GLU A 379 3.33 8.58 13.11
CA GLU A 379 1.92 8.93 13.12
C GLU A 379 1.23 8.34 11.87
N PRO A 380 0.01 7.80 12.01
CA PRO A 380 -0.73 7.29 10.86
C PRO A 380 -1.06 8.41 9.86
N LEU A 381 -0.72 8.22 8.58
CA LEU A 381 -0.97 9.16 7.50
C LEU A 381 -2.29 8.88 6.79
N THR A 382 -3.01 9.92 6.41
CA THR A 382 -4.30 9.82 5.71
C THR A 382 -4.18 9.57 4.20
N ILE A 383 -2.96 9.41 3.68
CA ILE A 383 -2.69 8.97 2.31
C ILE A 383 -2.88 7.45 2.19
N GLY A 384 -3.12 6.97 0.98
CA GLY A 384 -3.24 5.53 0.66
C GLY A 384 -1.99 5.00 0.00
N GLU A 385 -1.85 3.68 -0.01
CA GLU A 385 -0.75 2.95 -0.64
C GLU A 385 -1.24 1.53 -0.94
N ASP A 386 -1.02 1.02 -2.15
CA ASP A 386 -1.52 -0.30 -2.56
C ASP A 386 -0.71 -1.48 -1.99
N PHE A 387 0.47 -1.20 -1.36
CA PHE A 387 1.18 -2.16 -0.50
C PHE A 387 0.26 -2.78 0.56
N ALA A 388 -0.78 -2.08 0.93
CA ALA A 388 -1.85 -2.54 1.81
C ALA A 388 -2.44 -3.89 1.39
N LEU A 389 -2.52 -4.17 0.08
CA LEU A 389 -3.06 -5.44 -0.45
C LEU A 389 -2.14 -6.62 -0.11
N TYR A 390 -0.83 -6.41 -0.04
CA TYR A 390 0.12 -7.42 0.45
C TYR A 390 -0.03 -7.65 1.96
N THR A 391 -0.22 -6.58 2.75
CA THR A 391 -0.37 -6.72 4.22
C THR A 391 -1.58 -7.56 4.63
N ARG A 392 -2.54 -7.74 3.71
CA ARG A 392 -3.70 -8.63 3.87
C ARG A 392 -3.41 -10.10 3.57
N ARG A 393 -2.26 -10.41 3.01
CA ARG A 393 -1.91 -11.75 2.52
C ARG A 393 -0.80 -12.42 3.34
N LEU A 394 0.15 -11.62 3.86
CA LEU A 394 1.29 -12.11 4.62
C LEU A 394 1.78 -11.05 5.60
N PRO A 395 2.55 -11.45 6.65
CA PRO A 395 3.23 -10.50 7.51
C PRO A 395 4.05 -9.51 6.69
N SER A 396 3.76 -8.21 6.84
CA SER A 396 4.40 -7.17 6.05
C SER A 396 4.70 -5.95 6.89
N LEU A 397 5.71 -5.19 6.50
CA LEU A 397 6.09 -3.95 7.18
C LEU A 397 6.54 -2.90 6.16
N LEU A 398 5.92 -1.73 6.22
CA LEU A 398 6.34 -0.52 5.54
C LEU A 398 6.82 0.49 6.58
N PHE A 399 7.95 1.13 6.33
CA PHE A 399 8.45 2.23 7.16
C PHE A 399 8.72 3.46 6.32
N PHE A 400 8.65 4.64 6.94
CA PHE A 400 8.95 5.88 6.27
C PHE A 400 10.42 6.28 6.45
N LEU A 401 10.98 6.84 5.39
CA LEU A 401 12.33 7.40 5.36
C LEU A 401 12.24 8.91 5.04
N GLY A 402 12.85 9.73 5.87
CA GLY A 402 12.92 11.17 5.60
C GLY A 402 13.66 11.46 4.30
N SER A 403 13.01 12.14 3.37
CA SER A 403 13.61 12.54 2.09
C SER A 403 14.38 13.86 2.13
N GLY A 404 14.15 14.71 3.14
CA GLY A 404 14.88 15.97 3.33
C GLY A 404 14.69 17.04 2.24
N GLY A 405 13.89 16.76 1.22
CA GLY A 405 13.82 17.57 0.00
C GLY A 405 13.00 18.86 0.07
N GLY A 406 12.25 19.09 1.15
CA GLY A 406 11.52 20.35 1.41
C GLY A 406 10.25 20.60 0.58
N SER A 407 10.05 19.92 -0.54
CA SER A 407 8.81 19.99 -1.33
C SER A 407 7.90 18.80 -1.04
N PRO A 408 6.56 18.99 -0.99
CA PRO A 408 5.63 17.88 -0.73
C PRO A 408 5.65 16.86 -1.87
N LEU A 409 5.21 15.62 -1.54
CA LEU A 409 4.94 14.59 -2.55
C LEU A 409 3.99 15.13 -3.61
N HIS A 410 4.14 14.68 -4.86
CA HIS A 410 3.37 15.07 -6.04
C HIS A 410 3.51 16.54 -6.46
N ALA A 411 4.43 17.30 -5.84
CA ALA A 411 4.74 18.64 -6.32
C ALA A 411 5.71 18.59 -7.52
N PRO A 412 5.58 19.50 -8.51
CA PRO A 412 6.53 19.60 -9.63
C PRO A 412 7.99 19.87 -9.20
N THR A 413 8.17 20.35 -7.98
CA THR A 413 9.47 20.65 -7.37
C THR A 413 9.95 19.61 -6.37
N PHE A 414 9.25 18.46 -6.28
CA PHE A 414 9.63 17.39 -5.36
C PHE A 414 11.03 16.85 -5.69
N THR A 415 11.85 16.66 -4.68
CA THR A 415 13.15 16.01 -4.77
C THR A 415 13.49 15.33 -3.45
N VAL A 416 14.44 14.42 -3.49
CA VAL A 416 15.00 13.78 -2.30
C VAL A 416 16.45 14.19 -2.11
N ASP A 417 16.88 14.33 -0.87
CA ASP A 417 18.29 14.45 -0.53
C ASP A 417 18.98 13.11 -0.84
N GLU A 418 19.96 13.15 -1.74
CA GLU A 418 20.65 11.93 -2.17
C GLU A 418 21.43 11.23 -1.05
N GLU A 419 21.72 11.91 0.07
CA GLU A 419 22.36 11.30 1.24
C GLU A 419 21.53 10.14 1.84
N ILE A 420 20.21 10.09 1.61
CA ILE A 420 19.37 8.95 2.02
C ILE A 420 19.82 7.64 1.35
N LEU A 421 20.47 7.71 0.18
CA LEU A 421 21.00 6.55 -0.54
C LEU A 421 22.18 5.88 0.17
N ARG A 422 22.80 6.54 1.16
CA ARG A 422 23.81 5.93 2.05
C ARG A 422 23.17 5.02 3.10
N THR A 423 21.93 5.26 3.43
CA THR A 423 21.34 4.67 4.65
C THR A 423 20.26 3.65 4.31
N ALA A 424 19.34 4.01 3.45
CA ALA A 424 18.16 3.19 3.15
C ALA A 424 18.48 1.77 2.62
N PRO A 425 19.46 1.57 1.70
CA PRO A 425 19.80 0.23 1.26
C PRO A 425 20.30 -0.67 2.40
N ALA A 426 21.07 -0.09 3.35
CA ALA A 426 21.55 -0.83 4.52
C ALA A 426 20.41 -1.23 5.45
N LEU A 427 19.42 -0.34 5.66
CA LEU A 427 18.24 -0.63 6.47
C LEU A 427 17.43 -1.79 5.87
N LEU A 428 17.16 -1.76 4.56
CA LEU A 428 16.43 -2.84 3.89
C LEU A 428 17.21 -4.18 3.94
N ALA A 429 18.50 -4.15 3.62
CA ALA A 429 19.35 -5.35 3.67
C ALA A 429 19.48 -5.90 5.09
N GLY A 430 19.65 -5.01 6.07
CA GLY A 430 19.75 -5.38 7.48
C GLY A 430 18.46 -5.97 8.04
N ALA A 431 17.31 -5.38 7.71
CA ALA A 431 15.99 -5.88 8.10
C ALA A 431 15.73 -7.27 7.49
N ALA A 432 16.01 -7.44 6.19
CA ALA A 432 15.88 -8.73 5.52
C ALA A 432 16.80 -9.79 6.13
N TYR A 433 18.06 -9.47 6.36
CA TYR A 433 19.02 -10.39 6.97
C TYR A 433 18.60 -10.78 8.39
N ALA A 434 18.19 -9.82 9.22
CA ALA A 434 17.73 -10.07 10.58
C ALA A 434 16.50 -10.99 10.62
N PHE A 435 15.54 -10.80 9.70
CA PHE A 435 14.39 -11.70 9.57
C PHE A 435 14.85 -13.12 9.23
N LEU A 436 15.66 -13.27 8.20
CA LEU A 436 16.16 -14.58 7.77
C LEU A 436 16.95 -15.29 8.86
N GLU A 437 17.79 -14.55 9.61
CA GLU A 437 18.59 -15.11 10.69
C GLU A 437 17.74 -15.60 11.85
N ARG A 438 16.72 -14.82 12.25
CA ARG A 438 15.87 -15.14 13.41
C ARG A 438 14.91 -16.28 13.14
N GLU A 439 14.19 -16.23 12.04
CA GLU A 439 13.19 -17.24 11.67
C GLU A 439 13.84 -18.51 11.07
N GLY A 440 15.10 -18.44 10.65
CA GLY A 440 15.89 -19.58 10.20
C GLY A 440 16.60 -20.35 11.32
N ARG A 441 16.40 -19.97 12.59
CA ARG A 441 16.89 -20.76 13.74
C ARG A 441 15.98 -21.95 13.96
N PRO A 442 16.52 -23.20 14.10
CA PRO A 442 15.73 -24.39 14.38
C PRO A 442 15.05 -24.32 15.74
#